data_5369b5391efaca57443a904637b9807a
#
_entry.id   5369b5391efaca57443a904637b9807a
#
_cell.length_a   1.000
_cell.length_b   1.000
_cell.length_c   1.000
_cell.angle_alpha   90.00
_cell.angle_beta   90.00
_cell.angle_gamma   90.00
#
_symmetry.space_group_name_H-M   'P 1'
#
loop_
_entity.id
_entity.type
_entity.pdbx_description
1 polymer ?
#
loop_
_entity_poly.entity_id
_entity_poly.type
_entity_poly.pdbx_seq_one_letter_code
_entity_poly.pdbx_strand_id
1 'polypeptide(L)'
;MSAAWLSIAGNVVLFAFKYWVGILSHSVALKADAWHTLSDCLSSLIVLAMLRISIKPPDEEHPFGHGRYELVPTMLIGVMLALVAGFFGYEGLMQLYEHRGAKFGVSAILVTAVSLVGKELMARYSFRMARCAGNGALAADGWHHRSDALSSLVLLIGMLVGSKAWWIDGALGSAIAVYIAYVAFTTIRGAASTIAGEHPPVRIIDTVRDELANLYPQLALEPHDFRWHNYIRR
;
A
#
# COMPACT_ATOMS: atom_id res chain seq x y z
N MET A 1 7.77 3.19 16.39
CA MET A 1 8.10 4.43 15.64
C MET A 1 9.40 4.32 14.86
N SER A 2 10.49 3.77 15.41
CA SER A 2 11.79 3.61 14.68
C SER A 2 11.69 2.75 13.40
N ALA A 3 10.89 1.68 13.43
CA ALA A 3 10.70 0.79 12.27
C ALA A 3 10.06 1.50 11.07
N ALA A 4 9.01 2.30 11.30
CA ALA A 4 8.33 3.05 10.24
C ALA A 4 9.26 4.09 9.58
N TRP A 5 10.06 4.81 10.38
CA TRP A 5 11.04 5.75 9.84
C TRP A 5 12.14 5.07 9.03
N LEU A 6 12.60 3.89 9.48
CA LEU A 6 13.59 3.10 8.73
C LEU A 6 13.02 2.63 7.38
N SER A 7 11.77 2.16 7.37
CA SER A 7 11.06 1.76 6.15
C SER A 7 10.89 2.93 5.19
N ILE A 8 10.45 4.10 5.68
CA ILE A 8 10.32 5.31 4.87
C ILE A 8 11.66 5.73 4.27
N ALA A 9 12.70 5.85 5.08
CA ALA A 9 14.03 6.24 4.60
C ALA A 9 14.59 5.26 3.56
N GLY A 10 14.44 3.94 3.81
CA GLY A 10 14.84 2.89 2.88
C GLY A 10 14.09 2.97 1.55
N ASN A 11 12.78 3.18 1.58
CA ASN A 11 11.96 3.31 0.38
C ASN A 11 12.29 4.57 -0.43
N VAL A 12 12.58 5.72 0.23
CA VAL A 12 13.02 6.94 -0.47
C VAL A 12 14.34 6.72 -1.20
N VAL A 13 15.30 6.08 -0.54
CA VAL A 13 16.60 5.77 -1.15
C VAL A 13 16.42 4.80 -2.32
N LEU A 14 15.65 3.74 -2.15
CA LEU A 14 15.36 2.78 -3.22
C LEU A 14 14.63 3.44 -4.39
N PHE A 15 13.64 4.32 -4.13
CA PHE A 15 12.98 5.09 -5.18
C PHE A 15 13.98 5.90 -5.99
N ALA A 16 14.84 6.69 -5.33
CA ALA A 16 15.79 7.56 -6.00
C ALA A 16 16.73 6.76 -6.93
N PHE A 17 17.27 5.65 -6.44
CA PHE A 17 18.14 4.79 -7.25
C PHE A 17 17.40 4.10 -8.39
N LYS A 18 16.22 3.51 -8.14
CA LYS A 18 15.41 2.85 -9.17
C LYS A 18 15.01 3.84 -10.27
N TYR A 19 14.54 5.02 -9.88
CA TYR A 19 14.07 6.04 -10.82
C TYR A 19 15.21 6.55 -11.70
N TRP A 20 16.36 6.88 -11.09
CA TRP A 20 17.56 7.31 -11.82
C TRP A 20 18.01 6.26 -12.84
N VAL A 21 18.15 5.02 -12.40
CA VAL A 21 18.58 3.93 -13.30
C VAL A 21 17.50 3.60 -14.33
N GLY A 22 16.21 3.71 -13.97
CA GLY A 22 15.08 3.55 -14.90
C GLY A 22 15.10 4.56 -16.05
N ILE A 23 15.50 5.81 -15.77
CA ILE A 23 15.72 6.82 -16.83
C ILE A 23 16.89 6.44 -17.72
N LEU A 24 18.03 6.09 -17.15
CA LEU A 24 19.25 5.76 -17.90
C LEU A 24 19.10 4.50 -18.77
N SER A 25 18.31 3.52 -18.31
CA SER A 25 18.06 2.27 -19.06
C SER A 25 16.87 2.36 -20.02
N HIS A 26 16.13 3.49 -20.04
CA HIS A 26 14.85 3.65 -20.74
C HIS A 26 13.84 2.56 -20.41
N SER A 27 13.88 2.00 -19.18
CA SER A 27 12.98 0.95 -18.73
C SER A 27 11.69 1.53 -18.15
N VAL A 28 10.56 1.19 -18.75
CA VAL A 28 9.22 1.54 -18.27
C VAL A 28 8.93 0.75 -16.99
N ALA A 29 9.26 -0.53 -16.98
CA ALA A 29 9.03 -1.40 -15.83
C ALA A 29 9.78 -0.91 -14.58
N LEU A 30 11.05 -0.50 -14.70
CA LEU A 30 11.83 -0.01 -13.56
C LEU A 30 11.33 1.36 -13.06
N LYS A 31 10.90 2.25 -13.98
CA LYS A 31 10.28 3.53 -13.59
C LYS A 31 8.95 3.30 -12.86
N ALA A 32 8.11 2.41 -13.36
CA ALA A 32 6.83 2.07 -12.71
C ALA A 32 7.04 1.47 -11.31
N ASP A 33 8.00 0.55 -11.15
CA ASP A 33 8.36 -0.04 -9.86
C ASP A 33 8.97 1.00 -8.89
N ALA A 34 9.71 1.99 -9.39
CA ALA A 34 10.17 3.12 -8.59
C ALA A 34 8.99 3.96 -8.08
N TRP A 35 8.08 4.37 -8.93
CA TRP A 35 6.90 5.14 -8.53
C TRP A 35 6.00 4.39 -7.55
N HIS A 36 5.86 3.08 -7.71
CA HIS A 36 5.17 2.25 -6.73
C HIS A 36 5.85 2.33 -5.35
N THR A 37 7.19 2.19 -5.30
CA THR A 37 7.97 2.32 -4.06
C THR A 37 7.82 3.70 -3.39
N LEU A 38 7.74 4.79 -4.18
CA LEU A 38 7.48 6.13 -3.66
C LEU A 38 6.06 6.24 -3.07
N SER A 39 5.07 5.66 -3.75
CA SER A 39 3.68 5.66 -3.28
C SER A 39 3.52 4.94 -1.94
N ASP A 40 4.23 3.83 -1.72
CA ASP A 40 4.27 3.12 -0.43
C ASP A 40 4.86 4.01 0.67
N CYS A 41 5.92 4.75 0.34
CA CYS A 41 6.53 5.72 1.25
C CYS A 41 5.56 6.84 1.64
N LEU A 42 4.87 7.43 0.65
CA LEU A 42 3.88 8.49 0.87
C LEU A 42 2.70 7.98 1.71
N SER A 43 2.21 6.77 1.42
CA SER A 43 1.15 6.13 2.20
C SER A 43 1.55 5.97 3.67
N SER A 44 2.75 5.47 3.93
CA SER A 44 3.28 5.30 5.29
C SER A 44 3.44 6.64 6.02
N LEU A 45 3.92 7.68 5.33
CA LEU A 45 4.09 9.02 5.89
C LEU A 45 2.75 9.66 6.25
N ILE A 46 1.75 9.50 5.38
CA ILE A 46 0.41 10.03 5.58
C ILE A 46 -0.29 9.31 6.74
N VAL A 47 -0.18 7.99 6.83
CA VAL A 47 -0.71 7.23 7.97
C VAL A 47 -0.10 7.73 9.28
N LEU A 48 1.22 7.94 9.34
CA LEU A 48 1.89 8.48 10.53
C LEU A 48 1.43 9.90 10.89
N ALA A 49 1.23 10.77 9.89
CA ALA A 49 0.75 12.13 10.11
C ALA A 49 -0.72 12.14 10.59
N MET A 50 -1.55 11.30 9.98
CA MET A 50 -2.98 11.23 10.29
C MET A 50 -3.26 10.57 11.63
N LEU A 51 -2.45 9.63 12.09
CA LEU A 51 -2.55 9.08 13.45
C LEU A 51 -2.50 10.18 14.53
N ARG A 52 -1.78 11.27 14.28
CA ARG A 52 -1.74 12.41 15.22
C ARG A 52 -3.00 13.26 15.20
N ILE A 53 -3.66 13.36 14.05
CA ILE A 53 -4.89 14.15 13.88
C ILE A 53 -6.10 13.34 14.35
N SER A 54 -6.18 12.07 13.99
CA SER A 54 -7.31 11.20 14.34
C SER A 54 -7.42 10.91 15.84
N ILE A 55 -6.34 11.12 16.63
CA ILE A 55 -6.37 10.99 18.09
C ILE A 55 -7.01 12.22 18.78
N LYS A 56 -7.23 13.35 18.08
CA LYS A 56 -7.86 14.52 18.69
C LYS A 56 -9.28 14.21 19.15
N PRO A 57 -9.65 14.61 20.38
CA PRO A 57 -11.00 14.41 20.88
C PRO A 57 -12.01 15.22 20.05
N PRO A 58 -13.32 14.91 20.19
CA PRO A 58 -14.39 15.75 19.65
C PRO A 58 -14.24 17.21 20.07
N ASP A 59 -14.52 18.12 19.15
CA ASP A 59 -14.59 19.57 19.37
C ASP A 59 -15.92 20.12 18.82
N GLU A 60 -16.12 21.44 18.91
CA GLU A 60 -17.38 22.07 18.48
C GLU A 60 -17.62 21.94 16.96
N GLU A 61 -16.56 21.90 16.14
CA GLU A 61 -16.65 21.74 14.69
C GLU A 61 -16.82 20.26 14.30
N HIS A 62 -16.27 19.34 15.09
CA HIS A 62 -16.26 17.90 14.84
C HIS A 62 -16.82 17.11 16.05
N PRO A 63 -18.14 17.15 16.31
CA PRO A 63 -18.76 16.51 17.47
C PRO A 63 -18.52 15.00 17.55
N PHE A 64 -18.26 14.37 16.39
CA PHE A 64 -17.99 12.93 16.29
C PHE A 64 -16.50 12.58 16.34
N GLY A 65 -15.62 13.58 16.57
CA GLY A 65 -14.18 13.40 16.60
C GLY A 65 -13.52 13.37 15.22
N HIS A 66 -12.20 13.26 15.21
CA HIS A 66 -11.36 13.40 14.01
C HIS A 66 -10.95 12.06 13.37
N GLY A 67 -11.49 10.92 13.84
CA GLY A 67 -11.07 9.59 13.39
C GLY A 67 -11.20 9.35 11.89
N ARG A 68 -12.14 10.02 11.21
CA ARG A 68 -12.36 9.85 9.76
C ARG A 68 -11.42 10.68 8.88
N TYR A 69 -10.64 11.58 9.46
CA TYR A 69 -9.69 12.39 8.68
C TYR A 69 -8.63 11.56 7.95
N GLU A 70 -8.33 10.35 8.42
CA GLU A 70 -7.40 9.44 7.75
C GLU A 70 -7.90 8.93 6.38
N LEU A 71 -9.22 9.00 6.13
CA LEU A 71 -9.81 8.47 4.90
C LEU A 71 -9.58 9.39 3.70
N VAL A 72 -9.55 10.72 3.90
CA VAL A 72 -9.38 11.70 2.83
C VAL A 72 -8.02 11.55 2.14
N PRO A 73 -6.88 11.57 2.86
CA PRO A 73 -5.58 11.34 2.23
C PRO A 73 -5.45 9.92 1.66
N THR A 74 -6.07 8.91 2.26
CA THR A 74 -6.10 7.56 1.71
C THR A 74 -6.75 7.52 0.33
N MET A 75 -7.87 8.22 0.14
CA MET A 75 -8.49 8.38 -1.18
C MET A 75 -7.59 9.14 -2.15
N LEU A 76 -6.95 10.22 -1.69
CA LEU A 76 -6.04 11.00 -2.54
C LEU A 76 -4.85 10.16 -3.04
N ILE A 77 -4.25 9.34 -2.15
CA ILE A 77 -3.20 8.39 -2.53
C ILE A 77 -3.72 7.41 -3.59
N GLY A 78 -4.91 6.85 -3.39
CA GLY A 78 -5.53 5.96 -4.36
C GLY A 78 -5.70 6.61 -5.74
N VAL A 79 -6.15 7.86 -5.80
CA VAL A 79 -6.27 8.63 -7.05
C VAL A 79 -4.90 8.87 -7.69
N MET A 80 -3.89 9.27 -6.90
CA MET A 80 -2.53 9.43 -7.42
C MET A 80 -1.96 8.13 -7.98
N LEU A 81 -2.17 7.00 -7.29
CA LEU A 81 -1.79 5.67 -7.79
C LEU A 81 -2.50 5.33 -9.11
N ALA A 82 -3.80 5.64 -9.24
CA ALA A 82 -4.54 5.41 -10.48
C ALA A 82 -3.98 6.22 -11.66
N LEU A 83 -3.59 7.48 -11.42
CA LEU A 83 -2.94 8.32 -12.44
C LEU A 83 -1.57 7.75 -12.85
N VAL A 84 -0.76 7.32 -11.87
CA VAL A 84 0.54 6.67 -12.12
C VAL A 84 0.36 5.38 -12.92
N ALA A 85 -0.62 4.55 -12.55
CA ALA A 85 -0.94 3.32 -13.28
C ALA A 85 -1.37 3.60 -14.72
N GLY A 86 -2.24 4.59 -14.94
CA GLY A 86 -2.66 5.02 -16.28
C GLY A 86 -1.49 5.47 -17.13
N PHE A 87 -0.61 6.30 -16.58
CA PHE A 87 0.57 6.81 -17.27
C PHE A 87 1.53 5.68 -17.68
N PHE A 88 1.92 4.80 -16.76
CA PHE A 88 2.85 3.71 -17.05
C PHE A 88 2.21 2.59 -17.87
N GLY A 89 0.89 2.37 -17.72
CA GLY A 89 0.15 1.47 -18.61
C GLY A 89 0.19 1.95 -20.05
N TYR A 90 -0.08 3.22 -20.28
CA TYR A 90 0.04 3.84 -21.61
C TYR A 90 1.48 3.78 -22.15
N GLU A 91 2.49 4.16 -21.35
CA GLU A 91 3.90 4.13 -21.76
C GLU A 91 4.35 2.70 -22.09
N GLY A 92 3.95 1.69 -21.30
CA GLY A 92 4.26 0.29 -21.56
C GLY A 92 3.63 -0.24 -22.84
N LEU A 93 2.37 0.09 -23.11
CA LEU A 93 1.68 -0.28 -24.36
C LEU A 93 2.30 0.42 -25.57
N MET A 94 2.64 1.71 -25.48
CA MET A 94 3.31 2.44 -26.54
C MET A 94 4.69 1.87 -26.83
N GLN A 95 5.45 1.47 -25.81
CA GLN A 95 6.74 0.82 -25.98
C GLN A 95 6.61 -0.51 -26.75
N LEU A 96 5.56 -1.30 -26.44
CA LEU A 96 5.24 -2.52 -27.19
C LEU A 96 4.84 -2.22 -28.63
N TYR A 97 4.00 -1.21 -28.86
CA TYR A 97 3.55 -0.82 -30.19
C TYR A 97 4.70 -0.33 -31.09
N GLU A 98 5.60 0.47 -30.52
CA GLU A 98 6.74 1.05 -31.25
C GLU A 98 7.96 0.13 -31.29
N HIS A 99 7.86 -1.10 -30.75
CA HIS A 99 8.96 -2.08 -30.73
C HIS A 99 10.25 -1.54 -30.07
N ARG A 100 10.12 -0.64 -29.09
CA ARG A 100 11.25 -0.08 -28.35
C ARG A 100 11.66 -1.01 -27.22
N GLY A 101 12.88 -1.50 -27.23
CA GLY A 101 13.44 -2.31 -26.14
C GLY A 101 14.18 -1.46 -25.10
N ALA A 102 14.09 -1.84 -23.83
CA ALA A 102 14.94 -1.27 -22.79
C ALA A 102 16.36 -1.83 -22.85
N LYS A 103 17.33 -1.00 -22.46
CA LYS A 103 18.72 -1.42 -22.35
C LYS A 103 19.05 -1.72 -20.89
N PHE A 104 18.88 -2.97 -20.49
CA PHE A 104 19.21 -3.40 -19.13
C PHE A 104 20.73 -3.49 -18.95
N GLY A 105 21.31 -2.46 -18.33
CA GLY A 105 22.70 -2.46 -17.92
C GLY A 105 22.87 -3.17 -16.56
N VAL A 106 24.14 -3.41 -16.19
CA VAL A 106 24.48 -3.97 -14.87
C VAL A 106 23.88 -3.14 -13.73
N SER A 107 23.79 -1.82 -13.88
CA SER A 107 23.19 -0.92 -12.89
C SER A 107 21.70 -1.22 -12.64
N ALA A 108 20.91 -1.52 -13.67
CA ALA A 108 19.50 -1.87 -13.52
C ALA A 108 19.32 -3.18 -12.74
N ILE A 109 20.12 -4.20 -13.10
CA ILE A 109 20.13 -5.49 -12.41
C ILE A 109 20.54 -5.32 -10.94
N LEU A 110 21.61 -4.57 -10.66
CA LEU A 110 22.10 -4.34 -9.29
C LEU A 110 21.06 -3.59 -8.44
N VAL A 111 20.45 -2.51 -8.94
CA VAL A 111 19.45 -1.73 -8.18
C VAL A 111 18.22 -2.58 -7.89
N THR A 112 17.77 -3.39 -8.87
CA THR A 112 16.62 -4.28 -8.65
C THR A 112 16.97 -5.41 -7.67
N ALA A 113 18.15 -5.98 -7.74
CA ALA A 113 18.62 -6.98 -6.77
C ALA A 113 18.74 -6.40 -5.35
N VAL A 114 19.30 -5.20 -5.20
CA VAL A 114 19.36 -4.48 -3.91
C VAL A 114 17.94 -4.19 -3.39
N SER A 115 17.03 -3.79 -4.25
CA SER A 115 15.63 -3.58 -3.88
C SER A 115 14.96 -4.86 -3.37
N LEU A 116 15.13 -5.97 -4.10
CA LEU A 116 14.63 -7.29 -3.70
C LEU A 116 15.12 -7.67 -2.29
N VAL A 117 16.43 -7.60 -2.07
CA VAL A 117 17.04 -7.93 -0.77
C VAL A 117 16.54 -6.97 0.32
N GLY A 118 16.52 -5.68 0.05
CA GLY A 118 16.05 -4.66 0.99
C GLY A 118 14.60 -4.89 1.42
N LYS A 119 13.70 -5.12 0.46
CA LYS A 119 12.28 -5.41 0.72
C LYS A 119 12.08 -6.73 1.49
N GLU A 120 12.83 -7.79 1.18
CA GLU A 120 12.77 -9.04 1.95
C GLU A 120 13.31 -8.87 3.38
N LEU A 121 14.36 -8.07 3.59
CA LEU A 121 14.86 -7.76 4.93
C LEU A 121 13.83 -6.95 5.74
N MET A 122 13.17 -5.96 5.11
CA MET A 122 12.07 -5.21 5.73
C MET A 122 10.91 -6.15 6.11
N ALA A 123 10.50 -7.05 5.21
CA ALA A 123 9.48 -8.05 5.49
C ALA A 123 9.82 -8.91 6.72
N ARG A 124 11.03 -9.46 6.77
CA ARG A 124 11.49 -10.28 7.91
C ARG A 124 11.49 -9.48 9.21
N TYR A 125 11.92 -8.23 9.15
CA TYR A 125 11.92 -7.34 10.31
C TYR A 125 10.49 -7.07 10.81
N SER A 126 9.55 -6.70 9.92
CA SER A 126 8.15 -6.48 10.26
C SER A 126 7.48 -7.73 10.84
N PHE A 127 7.72 -8.92 10.26
CA PHE A 127 7.21 -10.18 10.82
C PHE A 127 7.79 -10.49 12.21
N ARG A 128 9.08 -10.19 12.43
CA ARG A 128 9.69 -10.38 13.75
C ARG A 128 9.06 -9.47 14.79
N MET A 129 8.87 -8.19 14.45
CA MET A 129 8.22 -7.21 15.33
C MET A 129 6.75 -7.55 15.59
N ALA A 130 6.03 -8.02 14.57
CA ALA A 130 4.65 -8.48 14.69
C ALA A 130 4.50 -9.60 15.71
N ARG A 131 5.40 -10.59 15.67
CA ARG A 131 5.42 -11.69 16.65
C ARG A 131 5.74 -11.23 18.06
N CYS A 132 6.68 -10.30 18.22
CA CYS A 132 7.06 -9.78 19.53
C CYS A 132 5.95 -8.92 20.16
N ALA A 133 5.22 -8.16 19.34
CA ALA A 133 4.19 -7.23 19.80
C ALA A 133 2.77 -7.79 19.75
N GLY A 134 2.55 -8.99 19.20
CA GLY A 134 1.21 -9.55 18.98
C GLY A 134 0.33 -8.68 18.05
N ASN A 135 0.94 -7.91 17.13
CA ASN A 135 0.27 -6.88 16.37
C ASN A 135 0.04 -7.30 14.90
N GLY A 136 -1.23 -7.48 14.52
CA GLY A 136 -1.62 -7.88 13.17
C GLY A 136 -1.28 -6.87 12.09
N ALA A 137 -1.26 -5.56 12.40
CA ALA A 137 -0.91 -4.52 11.43
C ALA A 137 0.57 -4.62 11.01
N LEU A 138 1.48 -4.96 11.94
CA LEU A 138 2.88 -5.23 11.61
C LEU A 138 3.05 -6.50 10.76
N ALA A 139 2.19 -7.50 10.96
CA ALA A 139 2.18 -8.69 10.11
C ALA A 139 1.71 -8.35 8.69
N ALA A 140 0.68 -7.51 8.54
CA ALA A 140 0.21 -7.03 7.25
C ALA A 140 1.30 -6.24 6.51
N ASP A 141 2.03 -5.35 7.20
CA ASP A 141 3.19 -4.62 6.68
C ASP A 141 4.29 -5.58 6.19
N GLY A 142 4.57 -6.65 6.96
CA GLY A 142 5.49 -7.70 6.56
C GLY A 142 5.07 -8.41 5.25
N TRP A 143 3.79 -8.71 5.08
CA TRP A 143 3.26 -9.28 3.85
C TRP A 143 3.33 -8.31 2.67
N HIS A 144 3.07 -7.01 2.90
CA HIS A 144 3.22 -5.98 1.89
C HIS A 144 4.66 -5.93 1.35
N HIS A 145 5.66 -5.80 2.23
CA HIS A 145 7.07 -5.81 1.82
C HIS A 145 7.49 -7.10 1.11
N ARG A 146 6.94 -8.25 1.51
CA ARG A 146 7.20 -9.52 0.81
C ARG A 146 6.60 -9.57 -0.59
N SER A 147 5.39 -9.03 -0.79
CA SER A 147 4.78 -8.89 -2.11
C SER A 147 5.61 -8.00 -3.03
N ASP A 148 6.16 -6.90 -2.49
CA ASP A 148 7.06 -6.00 -3.23
C ASP A 148 8.38 -6.69 -3.59
N ALA A 149 8.93 -7.53 -2.69
CA ALA A 149 10.11 -8.32 -2.97
C ALA A 149 9.85 -9.31 -4.11
N LEU A 150 8.69 -9.98 -4.13
CA LEU A 150 8.31 -10.88 -5.21
C LEU A 150 8.15 -10.14 -6.54
N SER A 151 7.55 -8.94 -6.54
CA SER A 151 7.46 -8.09 -7.74
C SER A 151 8.83 -7.70 -8.28
N SER A 152 9.76 -7.31 -7.38
CA SER A 152 11.15 -7.01 -7.74
C SER A 152 11.89 -8.26 -8.26
N LEU A 153 11.59 -9.47 -7.76
CA LEU A 153 12.14 -10.71 -8.28
C LEU A 153 11.67 -11.00 -9.71
N VAL A 154 10.37 -10.84 -9.98
CA VAL A 154 9.82 -11.01 -11.33
C VAL A 154 10.46 -10.02 -12.31
N LEU A 155 10.62 -8.76 -11.88
CA LEU A 155 11.29 -7.74 -12.67
C LEU A 155 12.76 -8.11 -12.93
N LEU A 156 13.48 -8.59 -11.92
CA LEU A 156 14.88 -9.03 -12.05
C LEU A 156 15.03 -10.19 -13.05
N ILE A 157 14.16 -11.20 -12.95
CA ILE A 157 14.13 -12.32 -13.91
C ILE A 157 13.85 -11.78 -15.32
N GLY A 158 12.87 -10.89 -15.47
CA GLY A 158 12.53 -10.25 -16.72
C GLY A 158 13.71 -9.48 -17.34
N MET A 159 14.50 -8.77 -16.51
CA MET A 159 15.72 -8.08 -16.97
C MET A 159 16.81 -9.04 -17.44
N LEU A 160 17.00 -10.16 -16.77
CA LEU A 160 18.00 -11.18 -17.13
C LEU A 160 17.66 -11.88 -18.45
N VAL A 161 16.35 -12.12 -18.69
CA VAL A 161 15.85 -12.71 -19.94
C VAL A 161 15.68 -11.65 -21.03
N GLY A 162 15.29 -10.45 -20.65
CA GLY A 162 14.87 -9.34 -21.52
C GLY A 162 15.98 -8.72 -22.35
N SER A 163 17.25 -8.99 -22.06
CA SER A 163 18.37 -8.60 -22.94
C SER A 163 18.28 -9.21 -24.35
N LYS A 164 17.44 -10.24 -24.54
CA LYS A 164 17.23 -10.97 -25.78
C LYS A 164 15.90 -10.64 -26.46
N ALA A 165 14.97 -9.92 -25.82
CA ALA A 165 13.62 -9.70 -26.32
C ALA A 165 13.14 -8.28 -26.01
N TRP A 166 12.93 -7.47 -27.04
CA TRP A 166 12.54 -6.07 -26.96
C TRP A 166 11.22 -5.82 -26.23
N TRP A 167 10.29 -6.77 -26.25
CA TRP A 167 8.93 -6.63 -25.70
C TRP A 167 8.85 -6.85 -24.18
N ILE A 168 9.87 -7.44 -23.54
CA ILE A 168 9.79 -7.84 -22.12
C ILE A 168 9.60 -6.65 -21.19
N ASP A 169 10.30 -5.54 -21.42
CA ASP A 169 10.18 -4.37 -20.56
C ASP A 169 8.78 -3.73 -20.65
N GLY A 170 8.27 -3.55 -21.87
CA GLY A 170 6.91 -3.04 -22.09
C GLY A 170 5.83 -3.93 -21.48
N ALA A 171 5.98 -5.26 -21.61
CA ALA A 171 5.06 -6.22 -21.00
C ALA A 171 5.12 -6.19 -19.46
N LEU A 172 6.32 -6.17 -18.87
CA LEU A 172 6.49 -6.06 -17.42
C LEU A 172 6.01 -4.71 -16.90
N GLY A 173 6.31 -3.61 -17.60
CA GLY A 173 5.81 -2.28 -17.25
C GLY A 173 4.29 -2.21 -17.26
N SER A 174 3.64 -2.78 -18.29
CA SER A 174 2.19 -2.89 -18.36
C SER A 174 1.60 -3.77 -17.23
N ALA A 175 2.24 -4.90 -16.91
CA ALA A 175 1.82 -5.78 -15.83
C ALA A 175 1.92 -5.08 -14.45
N ILE A 176 3.01 -4.35 -14.20
CA ILE A 176 3.19 -3.54 -12.98
C ILE A 176 2.12 -2.43 -12.94
N ALA A 177 1.84 -1.76 -14.05
CA ALA A 177 0.80 -0.74 -14.13
C ALA A 177 -0.59 -1.31 -13.78
N VAL A 178 -0.95 -2.50 -14.27
CA VAL A 178 -2.20 -3.19 -13.90
C VAL A 178 -2.22 -3.52 -12.41
N TYR A 179 -1.11 -3.97 -11.85
CA TYR A 179 -1.01 -4.22 -10.41
C TYR A 179 -1.20 -2.94 -9.59
N ILE A 180 -0.57 -1.82 -9.99
CA ILE A 180 -0.75 -0.52 -9.34
C ILE A 180 -2.21 -0.05 -9.45
N ALA A 181 -2.86 -0.24 -10.60
CA ALA A 181 -4.27 0.09 -10.81
C ALA A 181 -5.19 -0.73 -9.87
N TYR A 182 -4.88 -2.01 -9.69
CA TYR A 182 -5.60 -2.86 -8.73
C TYR A 182 -5.44 -2.34 -7.29
N VAL A 183 -4.21 -2.00 -6.87
CA VAL A 183 -3.95 -1.41 -5.55
C VAL A 183 -4.68 -0.07 -5.38
N ALA A 184 -4.66 0.79 -6.39
CA ALA A 184 -5.40 2.06 -6.39
C ALA A 184 -6.90 1.84 -6.19
N PHE A 185 -7.49 0.92 -6.97
CA PHE A 185 -8.90 0.58 -6.89
C PHE A 185 -9.29 0.05 -5.50
N THR A 186 -8.52 -0.89 -4.94
CA THR A 186 -8.81 -1.46 -3.61
C THR A 186 -8.67 -0.42 -2.52
N THR A 187 -7.69 0.49 -2.61
CA THR A 187 -7.47 1.59 -1.67
C THR A 187 -8.65 2.58 -1.69
N ILE A 188 -9.07 3.03 -2.88
CA ILE A 188 -10.21 3.96 -3.03
C ILE A 188 -11.50 3.29 -2.56
N ARG A 189 -11.74 2.04 -2.97
CA ARG A 189 -12.94 1.30 -2.58
C ARG A 189 -13.02 1.11 -1.06
N GLY A 190 -11.91 0.74 -0.41
CA GLY A 190 -11.86 0.58 1.04
C GLY A 190 -12.16 1.88 1.76
N ALA A 191 -11.52 2.98 1.39
CA ALA A 191 -11.79 4.30 1.97
C ALA A 191 -13.24 4.75 1.75
N ALA A 192 -13.78 4.57 0.54
CA ALA A 192 -15.16 4.90 0.20
C ALA A 192 -16.18 4.05 0.99
N SER A 193 -15.92 2.74 1.15
CA SER A 193 -16.74 1.84 1.95
C SER A 193 -16.81 2.31 3.41
N THR A 194 -15.67 2.64 3.99
CA THR A 194 -15.59 3.15 5.37
C THR A 194 -16.29 4.50 5.54
N ILE A 195 -16.21 5.39 4.53
CA ILE A 195 -16.96 6.67 4.53
C ILE A 195 -18.47 6.42 4.47
N ALA A 196 -18.91 5.48 3.63
CA ALA A 196 -20.32 5.12 3.46
C ALA A 196 -20.91 4.45 4.73
N GLY A 197 -20.07 3.92 5.60
CA GLY A 197 -20.44 3.19 6.81
C GLY A 197 -20.52 1.69 6.56
N GLU A 198 -19.50 0.99 7.00
CA GLU A 198 -19.43 -0.46 6.94
C GLU A 198 -20.25 -1.09 8.05
N HIS A 199 -20.81 -2.27 7.78
CA HIS A 199 -21.44 -3.08 8.81
C HIS A 199 -20.36 -3.48 9.84
N PRO A 200 -20.64 -3.37 11.17
CA PRO A 200 -19.67 -3.78 12.18
C PRO A 200 -19.34 -5.26 12.05
N PRO A 201 -18.10 -5.67 12.38
CA PRO A 201 -17.76 -7.08 12.43
C PRO A 201 -18.71 -7.86 13.34
N VAL A 202 -19.18 -9.03 12.87
CA VAL A 202 -20.14 -9.89 13.61
C VAL A 202 -19.68 -10.12 15.06
N ARG A 203 -18.39 -10.31 15.28
CA ARG A 203 -17.80 -10.50 16.60
C ARG A 203 -18.10 -9.36 17.58
N ILE A 204 -18.15 -8.12 17.10
CA ILE A 204 -18.46 -6.95 17.95
C ILE A 204 -19.95 -6.93 18.26
N ILE A 205 -20.80 -7.25 17.30
CA ILE A 205 -22.25 -7.36 17.51
C ILE A 205 -22.56 -8.42 18.57
N ASP A 206 -21.93 -9.58 18.46
CA ASP A 206 -22.09 -10.65 19.44
C ASP A 206 -21.64 -10.24 20.84
N THR A 207 -20.46 -9.59 20.94
CA THR A 207 -19.97 -9.08 22.24
C THR A 207 -20.94 -8.08 22.87
N VAL A 208 -21.45 -7.13 22.07
CA VAL A 208 -22.42 -6.14 22.57
C VAL A 208 -23.75 -6.81 22.95
N ARG A 209 -24.20 -7.81 22.16
CA ARG A 209 -25.41 -8.58 22.47
C ARG A 209 -25.26 -9.30 23.80
N ASP A 210 -24.13 -9.97 24.01
CA ASP A 210 -23.85 -10.74 25.26
C ASP A 210 -23.76 -9.79 26.45
N GLU A 211 -23.11 -8.64 26.33
CA GLU A 211 -23.07 -7.63 27.41
C GLU A 211 -24.44 -7.05 27.71
N LEU A 212 -25.24 -6.72 26.71
CA LEU A 212 -26.62 -6.25 26.89
C LEU A 212 -27.51 -7.29 27.57
N ALA A 213 -27.40 -8.57 27.17
CA ALA A 213 -28.14 -9.66 27.78
C ALA A 213 -27.74 -9.88 29.25
N ASN A 214 -26.46 -9.66 29.60
CA ASN A 214 -25.97 -9.76 30.95
C ASN A 214 -26.42 -8.57 31.85
N LEU A 215 -26.44 -7.35 31.29
CA LEU A 215 -26.83 -6.13 32.03
C LEU A 215 -28.35 -6.01 32.18
N TYR A 216 -29.12 -6.48 31.21
CA TYR A 216 -30.59 -6.33 31.15
C TYR A 216 -31.28 -7.66 30.78
N PRO A 217 -31.17 -8.72 31.64
CA PRO A 217 -31.69 -10.03 31.29
C PRO A 217 -33.22 -10.09 31.15
N GLN A 218 -33.91 -9.08 31.70
CA GLN A 218 -35.38 -8.97 31.58
C GLN A 218 -35.85 -8.29 30.29
N LEU A 219 -34.95 -7.67 29.53
CA LEU A 219 -35.25 -7.01 28.27
C LEU A 219 -34.67 -7.87 27.15
N ALA A 220 -35.54 -8.49 26.34
CA ALA A 220 -35.12 -9.19 25.12
C ALA A 220 -34.69 -8.14 24.10
N LEU A 221 -33.51 -7.55 24.33
CA LEU A 221 -32.91 -6.54 23.46
C LEU A 221 -32.22 -7.21 22.27
N GLU A 222 -32.81 -7.11 21.10
CA GLU A 222 -32.09 -7.41 19.86
C GLU A 222 -31.53 -6.12 19.29
N PRO A 223 -30.21 -6.07 19.00
CA PRO A 223 -29.63 -4.90 18.40
C PRO A 223 -30.11 -4.78 16.95
N HIS A 224 -31.11 -3.92 16.71
CA HIS A 224 -31.56 -3.51 15.41
C HIS A 224 -30.79 -2.25 14.98
N ASP A 225 -30.42 -2.13 13.71
CA ASP A 225 -29.75 -0.94 13.14
C ASP A 225 -28.43 -0.53 13.79
N PHE A 226 -27.52 -1.48 13.97
CA PHE A 226 -26.15 -1.17 14.35
C PHE A 226 -25.47 -0.33 13.27
N ARG A 227 -25.23 0.95 13.55
CA ARG A 227 -24.39 1.82 12.72
C ARG A 227 -23.02 1.95 13.36
N TRP A 228 -22.01 1.39 12.68
CA TRP A 228 -20.62 1.47 13.15
C TRP A 228 -20.04 2.85 12.82
N HIS A 229 -19.80 3.64 13.83
CA HIS A 229 -19.02 4.86 13.74
C HIS A 229 -17.67 4.59 14.41
N ASN A 230 -16.58 4.60 13.64
CA ASN A 230 -15.24 4.46 14.19
C ASN A 230 -14.90 5.66 15.08
N TYR A 231 -15.25 5.55 16.36
CA TYR A 231 -14.77 6.46 17.40
C TYR A 231 -13.55 5.80 18.03
N ILE A 232 -12.38 6.44 17.97
CA ILE A 232 -11.25 6.06 18.82
C ILE A 232 -11.62 6.58 20.22
N ARG A 233 -12.26 5.74 21.03
CA ARG A 233 -12.30 5.96 22.48
C ARG A 233 -10.97 5.49 23.06
N ARG A 234 -10.34 6.35 23.84
CA ARG A 234 -9.35 5.97 24.83
C ARG A 234 -10.04 5.30 26.01
#